data_b8f0a132c59591efba81c5e9ab289806
#
_entry.id   b8f0a132c59591efba81c5e9ab289806
#
_cell.length_a   1.000
_cell.length_b   1.000
_cell.length_c   1.000
_cell.angle_alpha   90.00
_cell.angle_beta   90.00
_cell.angle_gamma   90.00
#
_symmetry.space_group_name_H-M   'P 1'
#
loop_
_entity.id
_entity.type
_entity.pdbx_description
1 polymer ?
#
loop_
_entity_poly.entity_id
_entity_poly.type
_entity_poly.pdbx_seq_one_letter_code
_entity_poly.pdbx_strand_id
1 'polypeptide(L)'
;MPKIAVVGGTGIYNPDTFELIEEVYPDTPYGKPSDKILIGKIAGVEVSFLHRHGTTIPYPPSSVPYRANMWALKELGCKYVISACAVGSLQEEFVPGDLVIADQFIDFTKRRDYTYFDDKIVHISIPDPFCPYLNSVFEESAKKLGLKYHMGGRYLCIEGPRFSTRAESHMFRNFADIIGMTVVPECQLARELGMCYCSLATVTDYDVWKEDDAVDIDMVKETMARCLNNVLRLLEDGLPAIEDEGCVECIEAAKGCGAL
;
A
#
# COMPACT_ATOMS: atom_id res chain seq x y z
N MET A 1 -5.58 -21.46 -2.70
CA MET A 1 -4.61 -20.47 -2.19
C MET A 1 -5.18 -19.09 -2.44
N PRO A 2 -5.03 -18.16 -1.51
CA PRO A 2 -5.62 -16.83 -1.64
C PRO A 2 -5.04 -16.08 -2.84
N LYS A 3 -5.92 -15.42 -3.62
CA LYS A 3 -5.50 -14.62 -4.78
C LYS A 3 -5.26 -13.16 -4.39
N ILE A 4 -5.66 -12.77 -3.19
CA ILE A 4 -5.62 -11.41 -2.69
C ILE A 4 -4.65 -11.34 -1.53
N ALA A 5 -3.75 -10.37 -1.58
CA ALA A 5 -2.89 -9.97 -0.48
C ALA A 5 -3.34 -8.64 0.12
N VAL A 6 -3.34 -8.55 1.43
CA VAL A 6 -3.46 -7.29 2.18
C VAL A 6 -2.12 -7.02 2.86
N VAL A 7 -1.50 -5.91 2.53
CA VAL A 7 -0.23 -5.48 3.12
C VAL A 7 -0.49 -4.23 3.93
N GLY A 8 -0.20 -4.28 5.23
CA GLY A 8 -0.49 -3.16 6.11
C GLY A 8 0.60 -2.89 7.15
N GLY A 9 0.58 -1.68 7.69
CA GLY A 9 1.33 -1.32 8.88
C GLY A 9 0.67 -1.85 10.15
N THR A 10 1.20 -1.41 11.30
CA THR A 10 0.66 -1.76 12.61
C THR A 10 -0.79 -1.29 12.73
N GLY A 11 -1.69 -2.20 13.09
CA GLY A 11 -3.10 -1.92 13.36
C GLY A 11 -4.08 -2.37 12.28
N ILE A 12 -3.65 -2.66 11.04
CA ILE A 12 -4.55 -3.18 9.98
C ILE A 12 -4.99 -4.63 10.27
N TYR A 13 -4.18 -5.39 10.97
CA TYR A 13 -4.59 -6.71 11.45
C TYR A 13 -5.56 -6.57 12.62
N ASN A 14 -6.77 -7.09 12.45
CA ASN A 14 -7.76 -7.16 13.52
C ASN A 14 -8.22 -8.63 13.68
N PRO A 15 -7.87 -9.28 14.81
CA PRO A 15 -8.24 -10.66 15.06
C PRO A 15 -9.76 -10.89 15.14
N ASP A 16 -10.56 -9.85 15.40
CA ASP A 16 -12.02 -9.97 15.46
C ASP A 16 -12.67 -10.06 14.06
N THR A 17 -11.98 -9.55 13.02
CA THR A 17 -12.47 -9.56 11.63
C THR A 17 -11.66 -10.45 10.70
N PHE A 18 -10.52 -10.99 11.17
CA PHE A 18 -9.64 -11.89 10.43
C PHE A 18 -9.71 -13.31 11.00
N GLU A 19 -10.35 -14.21 10.25
CA GLU A 19 -10.39 -15.63 10.60
C GLU A 19 -9.09 -16.31 10.17
N LEU A 20 -8.13 -16.49 11.08
CA LEU A 20 -6.84 -17.12 10.80
C LEU A 20 -7.02 -18.61 10.46
N ILE A 21 -6.42 -19.04 9.34
CA ILE A 21 -6.38 -20.43 8.89
C ILE A 21 -4.99 -21.03 9.16
N GLU A 22 -3.93 -20.35 8.70
CA GLU A 22 -2.55 -20.81 8.90
C GLU A 22 -1.56 -19.64 8.85
N GLU A 23 -0.36 -19.90 9.35
CA GLU A 23 0.78 -18.98 9.25
C GLU A 23 1.86 -19.61 8.38
N VAL A 24 2.37 -18.90 7.40
CA VAL A 24 3.47 -19.34 6.55
C VAL A 24 4.63 -18.35 6.59
N TYR A 25 5.85 -18.87 6.56
CA TYR A 25 7.05 -18.03 6.53
C TYR A 25 8.00 -18.52 5.45
N PRO A 26 7.70 -18.22 4.18
CA PRO A 26 8.43 -18.76 3.05
C PRO A 26 9.87 -18.21 3.00
N ASP A 27 10.78 -19.02 2.47
CA ASP A 27 12.08 -18.56 2.01
C ASP A 27 11.94 -18.03 0.59
N THR A 28 12.56 -16.90 0.30
CA THR A 28 12.59 -16.35 -1.05
C THR A 28 14.03 -16.16 -1.53
N PRO A 29 14.27 -16.01 -2.82
CA PRO A 29 15.60 -15.67 -3.33
C PRO A 29 16.16 -14.35 -2.78
N TYR A 30 15.29 -13.52 -2.21
CA TYR A 30 15.60 -12.19 -1.65
C TYR A 30 15.62 -12.17 -0.12
N GLY A 31 15.67 -13.36 0.51
CA GLY A 31 15.61 -13.53 1.97
C GLY A 31 14.21 -13.74 2.50
N LYS A 32 14.04 -13.57 3.80
CA LYS A 32 12.73 -13.71 4.46
C LYS A 32 11.87 -12.46 4.27
N PRO A 33 10.54 -12.59 4.12
CA PRO A 33 9.64 -11.45 4.21
C PRO A 33 9.70 -10.79 5.60
N SER A 34 9.13 -9.60 5.70
CA SER A 34 9.16 -8.79 6.93
C SER A 34 8.54 -9.48 8.15
N ASP A 35 7.60 -10.38 7.93
CA ASP A 35 6.95 -11.20 8.95
C ASP A 35 6.41 -12.48 8.33
N LYS A 36 5.85 -13.36 9.17
CA LYS A 36 4.99 -14.43 8.71
C LYS A 36 3.82 -13.86 7.92
N ILE A 37 3.44 -14.57 6.87
CA ILE A 37 2.22 -14.28 6.11
C ILE A 37 1.09 -15.05 6.76
N LEU A 38 0.04 -14.35 7.16
CA LEU A 38 -1.15 -14.92 7.77
C LEU A 38 -2.15 -15.24 6.67
N ILE A 39 -2.48 -16.49 6.47
CA ILE A 39 -3.53 -16.90 5.55
C ILE A 39 -4.82 -17.04 6.36
N GLY A 40 -5.86 -16.36 5.93
CA GLY A 40 -7.13 -16.32 6.64
C GLY A 40 -8.25 -15.74 5.80
N LYS A 41 -9.36 -15.38 6.44
CA LYS A 41 -10.52 -14.78 5.75
C LYS A 41 -10.89 -13.42 6.34
N ILE A 42 -11.27 -12.53 5.45
CA ILE A 42 -11.96 -11.27 5.76
C ILE A 42 -13.28 -11.29 5.00
N ALA A 43 -14.40 -11.10 5.68
CA ALA A 43 -15.75 -11.16 5.10
C ALA A 43 -15.98 -12.43 4.23
N GLY A 44 -15.42 -13.58 4.63
CA GLY A 44 -15.52 -14.86 3.92
C GLY A 44 -14.56 -15.04 2.74
N VAL A 45 -13.81 -14.00 2.35
CA VAL A 45 -12.81 -14.04 1.27
C VAL A 45 -11.45 -14.44 1.82
N GLU A 46 -10.83 -15.46 1.21
CA GLU A 46 -9.49 -15.91 1.59
C GLU A 46 -8.43 -14.90 1.16
N VAL A 47 -7.61 -14.44 2.10
CA VAL A 47 -6.55 -13.44 1.89
C VAL A 47 -5.24 -13.86 2.53
N SER A 48 -4.13 -13.39 1.94
CA SER A 48 -2.79 -13.41 2.54
C SER A 48 -2.51 -12.06 3.18
N PHE A 49 -2.39 -12.01 4.50
CA PHE A 49 -2.10 -10.77 5.22
C PHE A 49 -0.62 -10.72 5.59
N LEU A 50 0.03 -9.57 5.31
CA LEU A 50 1.44 -9.34 5.65
C LEU A 50 1.63 -8.04 6.43
N HIS A 51 2.26 -8.15 7.60
CA HIS A 51 2.76 -6.99 8.35
C HIS A 51 3.99 -6.40 7.66
N ARG A 52 3.82 -5.27 6.94
CA ARG A 52 4.90 -4.62 6.16
C ARG A 52 6.14 -4.34 6.99
N HIS A 53 5.95 -3.88 8.20
CA HIS A 53 7.04 -3.46 9.08
C HIS A 53 7.50 -4.56 10.05
N GLY A 54 6.93 -5.76 9.97
CA GLY A 54 7.17 -6.82 10.94
C GLY A 54 6.53 -6.54 12.30
N THR A 55 6.33 -7.59 13.08
CA THR A 55 5.81 -7.51 14.46
C THR A 55 6.89 -7.83 15.50
N THR A 56 7.79 -8.77 15.19
CA THR A 56 8.86 -9.21 16.09
C THR A 56 10.11 -8.36 15.93
N ILE A 57 10.52 -8.08 14.70
CA ILE A 57 11.65 -7.21 14.36
C ILE A 57 11.09 -6.07 13.53
N PRO A 58 11.01 -4.85 14.08
CA PRO A 58 10.45 -3.73 13.34
C PRO A 58 11.42 -3.23 12.25
N TYR A 59 10.95 -3.18 11.01
CA TYR A 59 11.67 -2.61 9.88
C TYR A 59 11.23 -1.16 9.65
N PRO A 60 12.15 -0.18 9.70
CA PRO A 60 11.84 1.16 9.21
C PRO A 60 11.54 1.12 7.71
N PRO A 61 10.78 2.09 7.16
CA PRO A 61 10.38 2.09 5.74
C PRO A 61 11.54 1.92 4.76
N SER A 62 12.72 2.44 5.09
CA SER A 62 13.94 2.37 4.27
C SER A 62 14.60 0.99 4.22
N SER A 63 14.21 0.04 5.07
CA SER A 63 14.81 -1.29 5.17
C SER A 63 13.80 -2.44 5.20
N VAL A 64 12.54 -2.17 4.91
CA VAL A 64 11.54 -3.23 4.66
C VAL A 64 12.04 -4.13 3.53
N PRO A 65 12.01 -5.46 3.67
CA PRO A 65 12.45 -6.39 2.64
C PRO A 65 11.39 -6.49 1.51
N TYR A 66 11.20 -5.39 0.76
CA TYR A 66 10.13 -5.27 -0.25
C TYR A 66 10.19 -6.35 -1.31
N ARG A 67 11.41 -6.72 -1.81
CA ARG A 67 11.55 -7.80 -2.79
C ARG A 67 11.06 -9.13 -2.22
N ALA A 68 11.49 -9.47 -1.01
CA ALA A 68 11.04 -10.71 -0.35
C ALA A 68 9.53 -10.70 -0.08
N ASN A 69 8.99 -9.57 0.35
CA ASN A 69 7.55 -9.43 0.63
C ASN A 69 6.70 -9.71 -0.61
N MET A 70 6.94 -8.98 -1.71
CA MET A 70 6.14 -9.14 -2.92
C MET A 70 6.37 -10.51 -3.60
N TRP A 71 7.59 -11.01 -3.57
CA TRP A 71 7.91 -12.34 -4.08
C TRP A 71 7.14 -13.44 -3.34
N ALA A 72 7.20 -13.42 -2.01
CA ALA A 72 6.48 -14.39 -1.19
C ALA A 72 4.96 -14.40 -1.44
N LEU A 73 4.35 -13.22 -1.58
CA LEU A 73 2.93 -13.11 -1.92
C LEU A 73 2.64 -13.66 -3.32
N LYS A 74 3.52 -13.43 -4.30
CA LYS A 74 3.39 -14.02 -5.64
C LYS A 74 3.48 -15.54 -5.62
N GLU A 75 4.42 -16.13 -4.88
CA GLU A 75 4.56 -17.59 -4.74
C GLU A 75 3.35 -18.23 -4.07
N LEU A 76 2.68 -17.52 -3.16
CA LEU A 76 1.41 -17.95 -2.59
C LEU A 76 0.21 -17.85 -3.56
N GLY A 77 0.45 -17.39 -4.79
CA GLY A 77 -0.56 -17.29 -5.84
C GLY A 77 -1.36 -15.98 -5.85
N CYS A 78 -0.94 -14.98 -5.06
CA CYS A 78 -1.61 -13.68 -5.06
C CYS A 78 -1.50 -13.00 -6.43
N LYS A 79 -2.63 -12.45 -6.88
CA LYS A 79 -2.75 -11.65 -8.11
C LYS A 79 -3.00 -10.18 -7.79
N TYR A 80 -3.56 -9.91 -6.62
CA TYR A 80 -4.00 -8.60 -6.16
C TYR A 80 -3.31 -8.25 -4.87
N VAL A 81 -2.78 -7.04 -4.79
CA VAL A 81 -2.16 -6.50 -3.57
C VAL A 81 -2.90 -5.22 -3.18
N ILE A 82 -3.53 -5.25 -2.02
CA ILE A 82 -4.15 -4.10 -1.40
C ILE A 82 -3.22 -3.59 -0.30
N SER A 83 -2.64 -2.42 -0.51
CA SER A 83 -1.70 -1.79 0.39
C SER A 83 -2.41 -0.72 1.21
N ALA A 84 -2.49 -0.93 2.52
CA ALA A 84 -3.01 0.08 3.44
C ALA A 84 -1.85 0.84 4.10
N CYS A 85 -1.92 2.17 4.09
CA CYS A 85 -0.88 3.04 4.62
C CYS A 85 -1.44 4.34 5.21
N ALA A 86 -0.72 4.89 6.18
CA ALA A 86 -0.94 6.24 6.69
C ALA A 86 -0.06 7.23 5.92
N VAL A 87 -0.60 8.43 5.64
CA VAL A 87 0.07 9.47 4.87
C VAL A 87 -0.20 10.85 5.47
N GLY A 88 0.74 11.76 5.25
CA GLY A 88 0.52 13.18 5.46
C GLY A 88 -0.15 13.82 4.24
N SER A 89 -0.94 14.85 4.46
CA SER A 89 -1.50 15.69 3.41
C SER A 89 -0.53 16.80 3.01
N LEU A 90 -0.43 17.04 1.72
CA LEU A 90 0.29 18.17 1.13
C LEU A 90 -0.66 19.26 0.61
N GLN A 91 -1.99 19.07 0.70
CA GLN A 91 -2.99 19.97 0.15
C GLN A 91 -4.10 20.23 1.19
N GLU A 92 -4.74 21.39 1.12
CA GLU A 92 -5.82 21.79 2.05
C GLU A 92 -7.04 20.88 1.97
N GLU A 93 -7.36 20.39 0.79
CA GLU A 93 -8.55 19.58 0.51
C GLU A 93 -8.44 18.13 0.99
N PHE A 94 -7.23 17.60 1.19
CA PHE A 94 -7.00 16.25 1.70
C PHE A 94 -6.91 16.30 3.24
N VAL A 95 -8.04 16.25 3.88
CA VAL A 95 -8.18 16.51 5.32
C VAL A 95 -7.82 15.27 6.15
N PRO A 96 -7.18 15.41 7.32
CA PRO A 96 -6.97 14.27 8.24
C PRO A 96 -8.24 13.50 8.56
N GLY A 97 -8.22 12.21 8.30
CA GLY A 97 -9.38 11.31 8.37
C GLY A 97 -9.94 10.91 7.00
N ASP A 98 -9.56 11.58 5.93
CA ASP A 98 -9.97 11.22 4.57
C ASP A 98 -9.23 9.96 4.08
N LEU A 99 -9.90 9.21 3.21
CA LEU A 99 -9.31 8.13 2.43
C LEU A 99 -8.84 8.67 1.08
N VAL A 100 -7.65 8.26 0.64
CA VAL A 100 -7.15 8.53 -0.71
C VAL A 100 -6.89 7.20 -1.42
N ILE A 101 -7.57 6.99 -2.54
CA ILE A 101 -7.31 5.89 -3.45
C ILE A 101 -6.33 6.44 -4.50
N ALA A 102 -5.04 6.25 -4.27
CA ALA A 102 -4.00 6.85 -5.09
C ALA A 102 -4.00 6.29 -6.52
N ASP A 103 -3.69 7.13 -7.51
CA ASP A 103 -3.57 6.75 -8.91
C ASP A 103 -2.17 6.99 -9.49
N GLN A 104 -1.36 7.85 -8.87
CA GLN A 104 -0.01 8.14 -9.28
C GLN A 104 0.96 8.17 -8.09
N PHE A 105 2.25 7.91 -8.34
CA PHE A 105 3.28 8.16 -7.35
C PHE A 105 4.45 8.98 -7.95
N ILE A 106 5.18 9.64 -7.05
CA ILE A 106 6.44 10.32 -7.33
C ILE A 106 7.49 9.74 -6.38
N ASP A 107 8.59 9.23 -6.93
CA ASP A 107 9.63 8.56 -6.16
C ASP A 107 10.72 9.54 -5.71
N PHE A 108 10.84 9.72 -4.39
CA PHE A 108 11.93 10.43 -3.73
C PHE A 108 12.73 9.52 -2.78
N THR A 109 12.64 8.21 -2.98
CA THR A 109 13.46 7.24 -2.24
C THR A 109 14.88 7.19 -2.81
N LYS A 110 15.85 6.59 -2.10
CA LYS A 110 17.28 6.71 -2.44
C LYS A 110 18.09 5.42 -2.40
N ARG A 111 17.68 4.45 -1.58
CA ARG A 111 18.50 3.28 -1.23
C ARG A 111 17.76 1.96 -1.29
N ARG A 112 16.65 1.90 -2.04
CA ARG A 112 15.81 0.71 -2.13
C ARG A 112 16.18 -0.11 -3.33
N ASP A 113 15.95 -1.42 -3.26
CA ASP A 113 16.05 -2.30 -4.41
C ASP A 113 14.77 -2.18 -5.24
N TYR A 114 14.89 -1.68 -6.46
CA TYR A 114 13.75 -1.30 -7.29
C TYR A 114 13.30 -2.37 -8.29
N THR A 115 14.02 -3.47 -8.42
CA THR A 115 13.78 -4.50 -9.43
C THR A 115 14.21 -5.87 -8.94
N TYR A 116 13.64 -6.92 -9.53
CA TYR A 116 14.09 -8.31 -9.36
C TYR A 116 15.23 -8.72 -10.29
N PHE A 117 15.53 -7.90 -11.30
CA PHE A 117 16.43 -8.25 -12.39
C PHE A 117 17.82 -7.63 -12.17
N ASP A 118 18.65 -8.31 -11.38
CA ASP A 118 20.02 -7.87 -11.10
C ASP A 118 21.01 -8.25 -12.23
N ASP A 119 20.64 -9.19 -13.11
CA ASP A 119 21.48 -9.79 -14.16
C ASP A 119 21.07 -9.46 -15.60
N LYS A 120 19.93 -8.81 -15.78
CA LYS A 120 19.40 -8.40 -17.09
C LYS A 120 18.69 -7.04 -17.00
N ILE A 121 18.58 -6.38 -18.13
CA ILE A 121 17.83 -5.11 -18.22
C ILE A 121 16.39 -5.42 -18.59
N VAL A 122 15.45 -5.03 -17.71
CA VAL A 122 14.01 -5.12 -17.92
C VAL A 122 13.40 -3.72 -17.70
N HIS A 123 12.65 -3.25 -18.68
CA HIS A 123 11.95 -1.95 -18.59
C HIS A 123 10.45 -2.19 -18.53
N ILE A 124 9.87 -2.24 -17.31
CA ILE A 124 8.43 -2.34 -17.17
C ILE A 124 7.74 -1.03 -17.56
N SER A 125 6.59 -1.16 -18.22
CA SER A 125 5.71 0.00 -18.47
C SER A 125 4.85 0.28 -17.24
N ILE A 126 4.91 1.50 -16.72
CA ILE A 126 4.22 1.90 -15.49
C ILE A 126 3.61 3.32 -15.57
N PRO A 127 2.95 3.71 -16.71
CA PRO A 127 2.30 5.01 -16.78
C PRO A 127 1.17 5.13 -15.76
N ASP A 128 0.45 4.03 -15.52
CA ASP A 128 -0.61 3.90 -14.52
C ASP A 128 -0.18 2.86 -13.47
N PRO A 129 0.54 3.30 -12.41
CA PRO A 129 1.16 2.38 -11.45
C PRO A 129 0.14 1.60 -10.62
N PHE A 130 -0.98 2.22 -10.26
CA PHE A 130 -2.04 1.58 -9.49
C PHE A 130 -3.08 0.96 -10.42
N CYS A 131 -3.63 -0.18 -10.02
CA CYS A 131 -4.59 -0.92 -10.83
C CYS A 131 -5.94 -0.19 -10.90
N PRO A 132 -6.39 0.26 -12.08
CA PRO A 132 -7.65 1.00 -12.20
C PRO A 132 -8.87 0.16 -11.81
N TYR A 133 -8.82 -1.15 -12.06
CA TYR A 133 -9.86 -2.08 -11.63
C TYR A 133 -10.00 -2.12 -10.10
N LEU A 134 -8.91 -2.34 -9.36
CA LEU A 134 -8.95 -2.33 -7.89
C LEU A 134 -9.37 -0.98 -7.35
N ASN A 135 -8.87 0.10 -7.94
CA ASN A 135 -9.25 1.45 -7.56
C ASN A 135 -10.77 1.67 -7.70
N SER A 136 -11.37 1.21 -8.79
CA SER A 136 -12.83 1.33 -8.99
C SER A 136 -13.63 0.49 -7.99
N VAL A 137 -13.19 -0.72 -7.66
CA VAL A 137 -13.83 -1.57 -6.64
C VAL A 137 -13.87 -0.85 -5.29
N PHE A 138 -12.73 -0.30 -4.84
CA PHE A 138 -12.67 0.39 -3.56
C PHE A 138 -13.32 1.77 -3.58
N GLU A 139 -13.41 2.44 -4.72
CA GLU A 139 -14.20 3.65 -4.89
C GLU A 139 -15.70 3.36 -4.66
N GLU A 140 -16.25 2.34 -5.29
CA GLU A 140 -17.65 1.95 -5.11
C GLU A 140 -17.95 1.55 -3.66
N SER A 141 -17.04 0.82 -3.01
CA SER A 141 -17.15 0.49 -1.60
C SER A 141 -17.12 1.73 -0.70
N ALA A 142 -16.24 2.69 -0.99
CA ALA A 142 -16.18 3.95 -0.23
C ALA A 142 -17.48 4.77 -0.37
N LYS A 143 -18.04 4.84 -1.58
CA LYS A 143 -19.35 5.47 -1.85
C LYS A 143 -20.47 4.79 -1.06
N LYS A 144 -20.57 3.47 -1.14
CA LYS A 144 -21.58 2.66 -0.45
C LYS A 144 -21.52 2.83 1.07
N LEU A 145 -20.32 2.90 1.63
CA LEU A 145 -20.08 3.07 3.06
C LEU A 145 -20.22 4.52 3.54
N GLY A 146 -20.41 5.48 2.63
CA GLY A 146 -20.50 6.91 2.95
C GLY A 146 -19.20 7.48 3.52
N LEU A 147 -18.05 6.91 3.13
CA LEU A 147 -16.75 7.40 3.57
C LEU A 147 -16.39 8.69 2.81
N LYS A 148 -15.69 9.60 3.48
CA LYS A 148 -15.06 10.72 2.82
C LYS A 148 -13.79 10.23 2.12
N TYR A 149 -13.72 10.36 0.80
CA TYR A 149 -12.62 9.83 0.00
C TYR A 149 -12.26 10.75 -1.16
N HIS A 150 -11.05 10.60 -1.64
CA HIS A 150 -10.54 11.19 -2.87
C HIS A 150 -10.17 10.06 -3.85
N MET A 151 -10.78 10.10 -5.03
CA MET A 151 -10.38 9.22 -6.13
C MET A 151 -9.28 9.88 -6.92
N GLY A 152 -8.11 9.22 -7.00
CA GLY A 152 -6.87 9.81 -7.51
C GLY A 152 -6.11 10.56 -6.42
N GLY A 153 -4.86 10.84 -6.71
CA GLY A 153 -3.94 11.55 -5.83
C GLY A 153 -2.50 11.11 -6.07
N ARG A 154 -1.63 12.10 -6.22
CA ARG A 154 -0.20 11.89 -6.43
C ARG A 154 0.49 11.62 -5.10
N TYR A 155 0.85 10.37 -4.88
CA TYR A 155 1.56 9.93 -3.69
C TYR A 155 3.06 10.20 -3.84
N LEU A 156 3.61 11.16 -3.11
CA LEU A 156 5.05 11.33 -2.98
C LEU A 156 5.59 10.29 -1.99
N CYS A 157 6.51 9.44 -2.43
CA CYS A 157 7.16 8.47 -1.58
C CYS A 157 8.56 8.92 -1.19
N ILE A 158 8.78 9.24 0.08
CA ILE A 158 10.12 9.60 0.61
C ILE A 158 10.79 8.38 1.26
N GLU A 159 12.09 8.44 1.46
CA GLU A 159 12.88 7.36 2.05
C GLU A 159 12.43 6.98 3.47
N GLY A 160 12.16 7.99 4.31
CA GLY A 160 12.02 7.76 5.74
C GLY A 160 13.34 7.30 6.42
N PRO A 161 13.35 6.95 7.72
CA PRO A 161 12.20 7.06 8.62
C PRO A 161 11.89 8.47 9.13
N ARG A 162 12.75 9.48 8.84
CA ARG A 162 12.45 10.86 9.20
C ARG A 162 11.31 11.43 8.37
N PHE A 163 10.55 12.30 8.96
CA PHE A 163 9.58 13.13 8.25
C PHE A 163 10.27 14.23 7.43
N SER A 164 9.50 14.93 6.60
CA SER A 164 9.95 16.06 5.82
C SER A 164 10.48 17.19 6.70
N THR A 165 11.42 17.97 6.18
CA THR A 165 11.65 19.32 6.70
C THR A 165 10.54 20.24 6.17
N ARG A 166 10.33 21.40 6.82
CA ARG A 166 9.34 22.38 6.35
C ARG A 166 9.66 22.86 4.92
N ALA A 167 10.93 23.02 4.57
CA ALA A 167 11.35 23.39 3.23
C ALA A 167 11.04 22.29 2.19
N GLU A 168 11.27 21.01 2.54
CA GLU A 168 10.90 19.88 1.70
C GLU A 168 9.38 19.82 1.51
N SER A 169 8.61 19.95 2.58
CA SER A 169 7.15 19.93 2.56
C SER A 169 6.58 21.02 1.65
N HIS A 170 7.03 22.28 1.80
CA HIS A 170 6.65 23.36 0.91
C HIS A 170 7.03 23.12 -0.55
N MET A 171 8.17 22.48 -0.82
CA MET A 171 8.57 22.10 -2.17
C MET A 171 7.63 21.03 -2.72
N PHE A 172 7.34 19.98 -1.96
CA PHE A 172 6.52 18.82 -2.36
C PHE A 172 5.08 19.20 -2.70
N ARG A 173 4.50 20.17 -1.98
CA ARG A 173 3.14 20.69 -2.22
C ARG A 173 2.91 21.22 -3.64
N ASN A 174 3.97 21.58 -4.37
CA ASN A 174 3.83 22.09 -5.72
C ASN A 174 3.51 20.99 -6.75
N PHE A 175 3.70 19.71 -6.42
CA PHE A 175 3.56 18.62 -7.39
C PHE A 175 2.95 17.33 -6.85
N ALA A 176 2.72 17.23 -5.55
CA ALA A 176 2.12 16.06 -4.92
C ALA A 176 0.93 16.43 -4.03
N ASP A 177 0.08 15.44 -3.73
CA ASP A 177 -1.14 15.63 -2.96
C ASP A 177 -1.02 15.03 -1.56
N ILE A 178 -0.37 13.87 -1.46
CA ILE A 178 -0.10 13.16 -0.20
C ILE A 178 1.36 12.70 -0.14
N ILE A 179 1.86 12.49 1.08
CA ILE A 179 3.23 12.07 1.34
C ILE A 179 3.26 10.86 2.26
N GLY A 180 4.06 9.86 1.89
CA GLY A 180 4.28 8.68 2.70
C GLY A 180 5.61 8.01 2.39
N MET A 181 5.80 6.75 2.81
CA MET A 181 7.12 6.13 2.81
C MET A 181 7.14 4.70 2.23
N THR A 182 6.01 4.15 1.71
CA THR A 182 5.91 2.69 1.54
C THR A 182 5.52 2.20 0.16
N VAL A 183 4.85 3.01 -0.68
CA VAL A 183 4.38 2.53 -2.00
C VAL A 183 5.49 2.24 -3.00
N VAL A 184 6.66 2.87 -2.84
CA VAL A 184 7.85 2.59 -3.65
C VAL A 184 8.89 1.86 -2.78
N PRO A 185 9.45 0.72 -3.21
CA PRO A 185 9.26 0.05 -4.51
C PRO A 185 8.13 -0.98 -4.53
N GLU A 186 7.28 -1.05 -3.49
CA GLU A 186 6.24 -2.09 -3.34
C GLU A 186 5.36 -2.20 -4.59
N CYS A 187 4.86 -1.06 -5.10
CA CYS A 187 4.00 -1.02 -6.28
C CYS A 187 4.71 -1.50 -7.55
N GLN A 188 5.93 -1.02 -7.82
CA GLN A 188 6.66 -1.41 -9.02
C GLN A 188 7.15 -2.84 -9.00
N LEU A 189 7.53 -3.37 -7.81
CA LEU A 189 7.88 -4.77 -7.64
C LEU A 189 6.67 -5.69 -7.85
N ALA A 190 5.48 -5.28 -7.36
CA ALA A 190 4.24 -5.99 -7.67
C ALA A 190 3.97 -6.01 -9.17
N ARG A 191 4.21 -4.88 -9.88
CA ARG A 191 4.05 -4.79 -11.34
C ARG A 191 5.02 -5.69 -12.09
N GLU A 192 6.29 -5.79 -11.69
CA GLU A 192 7.26 -6.72 -12.30
C GLU A 192 6.83 -8.18 -12.18
N LEU A 193 6.13 -8.54 -11.10
CA LEU A 193 5.57 -9.87 -10.90
C LEU A 193 4.17 -10.07 -11.53
N GLY A 194 3.68 -9.08 -12.29
CA GLY A 194 2.36 -9.13 -12.92
C GLY A 194 1.22 -9.17 -11.92
N MET A 195 1.39 -8.56 -10.76
CA MET A 195 0.33 -8.38 -9.77
C MET A 195 -0.32 -6.99 -9.91
N CYS A 196 -1.63 -6.94 -9.70
CA CYS A 196 -2.38 -5.71 -9.55
C CYS A 196 -2.10 -5.09 -8.18
N TYR A 197 -1.90 -3.79 -8.11
CA TYR A 197 -1.61 -3.11 -6.86
C TYR A 197 -2.54 -1.90 -6.67
N CYS A 198 -3.11 -1.77 -5.48
CA CYS A 198 -3.94 -0.65 -5.06
C CYS A 198 -3.42 -0.08 -3.74
N SER A 199 -3.41 1.23 -3.58
CA SER A 199 -3.05 1.90 -2.34
C SER A 199 -4.28 2.56 -1.71
N LEU A 200 -4.65 2.10 -0.54
CA LEU A 200 -5.66 2.71 0.33
C LEU A 200 -4.92 3.55 1.38
N ALA A 201 -4.69 4.82 1.04
CA ALA A 201 -3.97 5.74 1.89
C ALA A 201 -4.93 6.52 2.78
N THR A 202 -4.66 6.59 4.07
CA THR A 202 -5.44 7.38 5.01
C THR A 202 -4.66 8.58 5.47
N VAL A 203 -5.24 9.76 5.34
CA VAL A 203 -4.61 11.02 5.75
C VAL A 203 -4.63 11.11 7.28
N THR A 204 -3.47 11.23 7.90
CA THR A 204 -3.34 11.34 9.36
C THR A 204 -3.06 12.74 9.85
N ASP A 205 -2.39 13.54 9.05
CA ASP A 205 -1.89 14.88 9.38
C ASP A 205 -1.66 15.73 8.12
N TYR A 206 -1.27 16.98 8.30
CA TYR A 206 -0.91 17.90 7.21
C TYR A 206 0.61 18.01 6.97
N ASP A 207 1.36 16.93 7.21
CA ASP A 207 2.82 16.99 7.20
C ASP A 207 3.33 18.15 8.07
N VAL A 208 4.36 18.89 7.65
CA VAL A 208 4.94 19.98 8.47
C VAL A 208 4.78 21.38 7.84
N TRP A 209 3.98 21.49 6.78
CA TRP A 209 3.78 22.78 6.09
C TRP A 209 2.73 23.67 6.77
N LYS A 210 1.77 23.09 7.48
CA LYS A 210 0.68 23.81 8.13
C LYS A 210 1.09 24.16 9.57
N GLU A 211 1.47 25.41 9.79
CA GLU A 211 2.11 25.84 11.05
C GLU A 211 1.15 25.85 12.25
N ASP A 212 -0.13 26.11 12.02
CA ASP A 212 -1.14 26.22 13.09
C ASP A 212 -1.68 24.84 13.55
N ASP A 213 -1.42 23.79 12.78
CA ASP A 213 -1.75 22.40 13.10
C ASP A 213 -0.46 21.66 13.52
N ALA A 214 0.16 22.07 14.62
CA ALA A 214 1.29 21.33 15.18
C ALA A 214 0.86 19.87 15.41
N VAL A 215 1.61 18.92 14.85
CA VAL A 215 1.34 17.48 14.94
C VAL A 215 1.29 17.08 16.42
N ASP A 216 0.08 17.02 16.99
CA ASP A 216 -0.16 16.46 18.30
C ASP A 216 -0.24 14.93 18.17
N ILE A 217 0.66 14.24 18.86
CA ILE A 217 0.77 12.77 18.81
C ILE A 217 -0.54 12.09 19.22
N ASP A 218 -1.30 12.66 20.13
CA ASP A 218 -2.56 12.06 20.59
C ASP A 218 -3.68 12.26 19.56
N MET A 219 -3.78 13.43 18.92
CA MET A 219 -4.66 13.65 17.77
C MET A 219 -4.34 12.74 16.60
N VAL A 220 -3.06 12.52 16.31
CA VAL A 220 -2.62 11.57 15.26
C VAL A 220 -3.07 10.15 15.58
N LYS A 221 -2.92 9.69 16.83
CA LYS A 221 -3.38 8.36 17.28
C LYS A 221 -4.90 8.20 17.14
N GLU A 222 -5.68 9.20 17.57
CA GLU A 222 -7.14 9.16 17.44
C GLU A 222 -7.57 9.12 15.96
N THR A 223 -6.95 9.95 15.14
CA THR A 223 -7.18 9.95 13.69
C THR A 223 -6.79 8.61 13.06
N MET A 224 -5.65 8.05 13.44
CA MET A 224 -5.23 6.71 12.98
C MET A 224 -6.23 5.63 13.38
N ALA A 225 -6.74 5.63 14.60
CA ALA A 225 -7.73 4.64 15.05
C ALA A 225 -9.04 4.72 14.24
N ARG A 226 -9.51 5.94 13.96
CA ARG A 226 -10.68 6.17 13.11
C ARG A 226 -10.43 5.74 11.66
N CYS A 227 -9.28 6.09 11.10
CA CYS A 227 -8.85 5.70 9.76
C CYS A 227 -8.77 4.18 9.62
N LEU A 228 -8.21 3.51 10.63
CA LEU A 228 -8.10 2.06 10.68
C LEU A 228 -9.48 1.39 10.56
N ASN A 229 -10.45 1.83 11.36
CA ASN A 229 -11.81 1.29 11.28
C ASN A 229 -12.44 1.50 9.89
N ASN A 230 -12.20 2.63 9.25
CA ASN A 230 -12.68 2.89 7.90
C ASN A 230 -12.03 1.95 6.87
N VAL A 231 -10.72 1.71 6.98
CA VAL A 231 -10.01 0.76 6.10
C VAL A 231 -10.51 -0.67 6.30
N LEU A 232 -10.75 -1.11 7.55
CA LEU A 232 -11.29 -2.44 7.82
C LEU A 232 -12.67 -2.62 7.18
N ARG A 233 -13.59 -1.66 7.38
CA ARG A 233 -14.91 -1.66 6.72
C ARG A 233 -14.80 -1.67 5.20
N LEU A 234 -13.84 -0.92 4.66
CA LEU A 234 -13.59 -0.86 3.22
C LEU A 234 -13.08 -2.21 2.68
N LEU A 235 -12.21 -2.90 3.41
CA LEU A 235 -11.76 -4.24 3.07
C LEU A 235 -12.92 -5.25 3.15
N GLU A 236 -13.73 -5.22 4.21
CA GLU A 236 -14.88 -6.11 4.38
C GLU A 236 -15.90 -5.98 3.24
N ASP A 237 -16.13 -4.77 2.74
CA ASP A 237 -17.08 -4.52 1.64
C ASP A 237 -16.45 -4.75 0.27
N GLY A 238 -15.20 -4.34 0.06
CA GLY A 238 -14.55 -4.35 -1.25
C GLY A 238 -13.96 -5.71 -1.64
N LEU A 239 -13.40 -6.47 -0.68
CA LEU A 239 -12.77 -7.76 -1.01
C LEU A 239 -13.72 -8.75 -1.68
N PRO A 240 -14.99 -8.91 -1.24
CA PRO A 240 -15.95 -9.80 -1.92
C PRO A 240 -16.32 -9.36 -3.35
N ALA A 241 -16.10 -8.10 -3.70
CA ALA A 241 -16.39 -7.55 -5.03
C ALA A 241 -15.24 -7.75 -6.04
N ILE A 242 -14.08 -8.24 -5.59
CA ILE A 242 -12.94 -8.50 -6.47
C ILE A 242 -13.17 -9.81 -7.23
N GLU A 243 -13.35 -9.69 -8.56
CA GLU A 243 -13.56 -10.84 -9.46
C GLU A 243 -12.25 -11.55 -9.82
N ASP A 244 -12.36 -12.80 -10.22
CA ASP A 244 -11.23 -13.72 -10.39
C ASP A 244 -10.39 -13.48 -11.66
N GLU A 245 -10.95 -12.80 -12.67
CA GLU A 245 -10.32 -12.66 -13.99
C GLU A 245 -9.22 -11.62 -14.06
N GLY A 246 -9.14 -10.74 -13.07
CA GLY A 246 -8.05 -9.77 -12.92
C GLY A 246 -8.07 -8.62 -13.91
N CYS A 247 -7.17 -7.69 -13.67
CA CYS A 247 -6.88 -6.62 -14.62
C CYS A 247 -5.85 -7.12 -15.65
N VAL A 248 -6.30 -7.37 -16.87
CA VAL A 248 -5.47 -7.83 -17.98
C VAL A 248 -4.29 -6.87 -18.22
N GLU A 249 -4.52 -5.56 -18.10
CA GLU A 249 -3.51 -4.52 -18.34
C GLU A 249 -2.30 -4.65 -17.40
N CYS A 250 -2.52 -4.96 -16.12
CA CYS A 250 -1.43 -5.16 -15.16
C CYS A 250 -0.57 -6.37 -15.51
N ILE A 251 -1.19 -7.45 -15.97
CA ILE A 251 -0.50 -8.69 -16.36
C ILE A 251 0.26 -8.50 -17.67
N GLU A 252 -0.35 -7.88 -18.67
CA GLU A 252 0.26 -7.64 -19.99
C GLU A 252 1.45 -6.66 -19.90
N ALA A 253 1.39 -5.67 -18.99
CA ALA A 253 2.52 -4.76 -18.76
C ALA A 253 3.79 -5.50 -18.32
N ALA A 254 3.68 -6.53 -17.48
CA ALA A 254 4.82 -7.35 -17.08
C ALA A 254 5.31 -8.27 -18.20
N LYS A 255 4.42 -8.93 -18.95
CA LYS A 255 4.76 -9.79 -20.08
C LYS A 255 5.42 -9.02 -21.22
N GLY A 256 4.88 -7.87 -21.59
CA GLY A 256 5.37 -7.03 -22.69
C GLY A 256 6.81 -6.55 -22.51
N CYS A 257 7.33 -6.54 -21.29
CA CYS A 257 8.68 -6.11 -20.96
C CYS A 257 9.65 -7.28 -20.71
N GLY A 258 9.19 -8.53 -20.84
CA GLY A 258 10.02 -9.72 -20.60
C GLY A 258 10.30 -9.96 -19.10
N ALA A 259 9.45 -9.45 -18.24
CA ALA A 259 9.50 -9.67 -16.79
C ALA A 259 8.89 -11.04 -16.40
N LEU A 260 7.92 -11.52 -17.18
CA LEU A 260 7.25 -12.83 -17.03
C LEU A 260 7.49 -13.72 -18.22
#